data_b07ffc809394a5bf07d8e770a731e52f
#
_entry.id   b07ffc809394a5bf07d8e770a731e52f
#
_cell.length_a   1.000
_cell.length_b   1.000
_cell.length_c   1.000
_cell.angle_alpha   90.00
_cell.angle_beta   90.00
_cell.angle_gamma   90.00
#
_symmetry.space_group_name_H-M   'P 1'
#
loop_
_entity.id
_entity.type
_entity.pdbx_description
1 polymer ?
#
loop_
_entity_poly.entity_id
_entity_poly.type
_entity_poly.pdbx_seq_one_letter_code
_entity_poly.pdbx_strand_id
1 'polypeptide(L)'
;MGSYWKRVFTPCIREYYFNTPGKKKIGDLFKLVKGLVVPNSLIYPDIVCELTTHCSLRCAHCNNLMSCYEKPYHVPAEDVIRDVENLLSRADFCVKLTLLGGEPFVYPELAKVVKAFQNHDKIYCLTFVTNGTVIPNDELMDLIAASKNPKIVISDYGLKVQKVKELAELCRAKGIHCELGKATSWVDPGGTENRGKDIPQLAKEYNACFSARYCRTMLNGKLYTCARAASLVDLGFMDGKHDSFDLRKERTDREFRKELRKFLTIEYADACNYCDHALKKVIPAGEQLEKKQ
;
A
#
# COMPACT_ATOMS: atom_id res chain seq x y z
N MET A 1 2.52 -3.40 -25.45
CA MET A 1 3.66 -3.72 -24.56
C MET A 1 4.20 -2.50 -23.77
N GLY A 2 4.26 -1.29 -24.34
CA GLY A 2 4.91 -0.13 -23.69
C GLY A 2 4.36 0.32 -22.35
N SER A 3 3.03 0.35 -22.14
CA SER A 3 2.43 0.83 -20.89
C SER A 3 2.62 -0.16 -19.73
N TYR A 4 2.44 -1.47 -19.98
CA TYR A 4 2.64 -2.50 -18.95
C TYR A 4 4.12 -2.60 -18.52
N TRP A 5 5.05 -2.49 -19.46
CA TRP A 5 6.48 -2.43 -19.17
C TRP A 5 6.81 -1.30 -18.20
N LYS A 6 6.40 -0.08 -18.51
CA LYS A 6 6.70 1.11 -17.71
C LYS A 6 5.98 1.15 -16.36
N ARG A 7 4.71 0.69 -16.32
CA ARG A 7 3.84 0.84 -15.14
C ARG A 7 3.88 -0.32 -14.18
N VAL A 8 4.30 -1.50 -14.62
CA VAL A 8 4.27 -2.72 -13.81
C VAL A 8 5.63 -3.40 -13.75
N PHE A 9 6.20 -3.77 -14.89
CA PHE A 9 7.42 -4.58 -14.91
C PHE A 9 8.63 -3.84 -14.34
N THR A 10 8.93 -2.64 -14.83
CA THR A 10 10.07 -1.85 -14.33
C THR A 10 9.96 -1.54 -12.83
N PRO A 11 8.78 -1.13 -12.29
CA PRO A 11 8.56 -1.05 -10.87
C PRO A 11 8.81 -2.35 -10.12
N CYS A 12 8.36 -3.52 -10.63
CA CYS A 12 8.60 -4.81 -9.99
C CYS A 12 10.10 -5.12 -9.86
N ILE A 13 10.87 -4.92 -10.93
CA ILE A 13 12.34 -5.14 -10.90
C ILE A 13 12.99 -4.22 -9.86
N ARG A 14 12.62 -2.95 -9.84
CA ARG A 14 13.17 -1.97 -8.91
C ARG A 14 12.84 -2.31 -7.45
N GLU A 15 11.57 -2.63 -7.15
CA GLU A 15 11.17 -3.06 -5.81
C GLU A 15 11.93 -4.31 -5.39
N TYR A 16 11.98 -5.32 -6.24
CA TYR A 16 12.65 -6.57 -5.94
C TYR A 16 14.13 -6.38 -5.61
N TYR A 17 14.89 -5.65 -6.43
CA TYR A 17 16.33 -5.54 -6.24
C TYR A 17 16.76 -4.52 -5.19
N PHE A 18 16.07 -3.40 -5.08
CA PHE A 18 16.54 -2.25 -4.30
C PHE A 18 15.75 -1.99 -3.01
N ASN A 19 14.47 -2.37 -2.97
CA ASN A 19 13.59 -1.95 -1.88
C ASN A 19 13.12 -3.11 -0.99
N THR A 20 13.49 -4.36 -1.30
CA THR A 20 13.14 -5.52 -0.47
C THR A 20 14.36 -6.25 0.07
N PRO A 21 14.32 -6.74 1.33
CA PRO A 21 15.38 -7.55 1.93
C PRO A 21 15.42 -8.97 1.34
N GLY A 22 16.35 -9.77 1.83
CA GLY A 22 16.44 -11.19 1.54
C GLY A 22 17.32 -11.52 0.33
N LYS A 23 17.68 -12.80 0.21
CA LYS A 23 18.51 -13.31 -0.89
C LYS A 23 17.70 -13.39 -2.17
N LYS A 24 18.21 -12.79 -3.23
CA LYS A 24 17.61 -12.83 -4.57
C LYS A 24 17.81 -14.20 -5.19
N LYS A 25 16.72 -14.92 -5.48
CA LYS A 25 16.77 -16.29 -6.03
C LYS A 25 16.50 -16.27 -7.53
N ILE A 26 17.17 -17.15 -8.27
CA ILE A 26 16.96 -17.32 -9.73
C ILE A 26 15.47 -17.63 -10.03
N GLY A 27 14.82 -18.45 -9.20
CA GLY A 27 13.39 -18.77 -9.36
C GLY A 27 12.46 -17.56 -9.28
N ASP A 28 12.79 -16.56 -8.43
CA ASP A 28 11.99 -15.32 -8.35
C ASP A 28 12.23 -14.44 -9.58
N LEU A 29 13.45 -14.43 -10.12
CA LEU A 29 13.75 -13.75 -11.38
C LEU A 29 12.96 -14.36 -12.55
N PHE A 30 12.82 -15.70 -12.60
CA PHE A 30 11.97 -16.35 -13.59
C PHE A 30 10.51 -15.92 -13.48
N LYS A 31 9.96 -15.77 -12.26
CA LYS A 31 8.58 -15.26 -12.06
C LYS A 31 8.43 -13.83 -12.60
N LEU A 32 9.43 -12.97 -12.37
CA LEU A 32 9.44 -11.61 -12.90
C LEU A 32 9.52 -11.60 -14.43
N VAL A 33 10.45 -12.38 -15.03
CA VAL A 33 10.60 -12.48 -16.49
C VAL A 33 9.33 -13.07 -17.13
N LYS A 34 8.70 -14.07 -16.49
CA LYS A 34 7.40 -14.58 -16.92
C LYS A 34 6.36 -13.46 -17.02
N GLY A 35 6.33 -12.55 -16.04
CA GLY A 35 5.46 -11.38 -16.05
C GLY A 35 5.64 -10.46 -17.26
N LEU A 36 6.81 -10.51 -17.90
CA LEU A 36 7.13 -9.76 -19.10
C LEU A 36 6.71 -10.47 -20.38
N VAL A 37 7.09 -11.75 -20.51
CA VAL A 37 7.02 -12.48 -21.78
C VAL A 37 5.72 -13.25 -21.98
N VAL A 38 5.04 -13.66 -20.90
CA VAL A 38 3.80 -14.42 -20.97
C VAL A 38 2.61 -13.47 -21.08
N PRO A 39 1.79 -13.58 -22.14
CA PRO A 39 0.57 -12.80 -22.30
C PRO A 39 -0.36 -12.97 -21.08
N ASN A 40 -0.94 -11.87 -20.61
CA ASN A 40 -1.86 -11.84 -19.46
C ASN A 40 -1.25 -12.27 -18.11
N SER A 41 0.06 -12.38 -18.00
CA SER A 41 0.73 -12.53 -16.71
C SER A 41 0.50 -11.29 -15.85
N LEU A 42 0.28 -11.50 -14.55
CA LEU A 42 0.03 -10.45 -13.56
C LEU A 42 1.11 -10.50 -12.49
N ILE A 43 1.92 -9.45 -12.44
CA ILE A 43 2.91 -9.23 -11.39
C ILE A 43 2.65 -7.87 -10.74
N TYR A 44 3.00 -7.75 -9.44
CA TYR A 44 2.79 -6.54 -8.67
C TYR A 44 4.08 -6.09 -8.01
N PRO A 45 4.44 -4.80 -8.12
CA PRO A 45 5.56 -4.25 -7.33
C PRO A 45 5.19 -4.15 -5.86
N ASP A 46 4.00 -3.64 -5.54
CA ASP A 46 3.48 -3.50 -4.18
C ASP A 46 1.95 -3.56 -4.18
N ILE A 47 1.41 -4.48 -3.39
CA ILE A 47 -0.01 -4.49 -3.01
C ILE A 47 -0.07 -3.98 -1.58
N VAL A 48 -0.73 -2.85 -1.37
CA VAL A 48 -0.92 -2.22 -0.07
C VAL A 48 -2.30 -2.57 0.45
N CYS A 49 -2.38 -3.29 1.56
CA CYS A 49 -3.64 -3.63 2.22
C CYS A 49 -3.91 -2.66 3.36
N GLU A 50 -4.96 -1.88 3.25
CA GLU A 50 -5.47 -1.06 4.34
C GLU A 50 -6.33 -1.93 5.27
N LEU A 51 -5.79 -2.24 6.46
CA LEU A 51 -6.40 -3.14 7.44
C LEU A 51 -7.39 -2.40 8.34
N THR A 52 -7.14 -1.11 8.54
CA THR A 52 -7.86 -0.30 9.52
C THR A 52 -7.79 1.18 9.17
N THR A 53 -8.85 1.90 9.47
CA THR A 53 -8.86 3.37 9.42
C THR A 53 -8.55 4.00 10.78
N HIS A 54 -8.37 3.18 11.84
CA HIS A 54 -7.83 3.66 13.13
C HIS A 54 -6.36 4.01 13.01
N CYS A 55 -5.99 5.17 13.55
CA CYS A 55 -4.60 5.60 13.66
C CYS A 55 -4.34 6.17 15.06
N SER A 56 -3.18 5.89 15.61
CA SER A 56 -2.69 6.46 16.87
C SER A 56 -2.25 7.93 16.75
N LEU A 57 -2.08 8.41 15.50
CA LEU A 57 -1.82 9.81 15.16
C LEU A 57 -3.01 10.42 14.43
N ARG A 58 -3.12 11.76 14.49
CA ARG A 58 -4.13 12.52 13.78
C ARG A 58 -3.47 13.60 12.93
N CYS A 59 -2.77 13.18 11.87
CA CYS A 59 -2.00 14.07 11.02
C CYS A 59 -2.92 14.94 10.15
N ALA A 60 -2.66 16.25 10.11
CA ALA A 60 -3.42 17.23 9.32
C ALA A 60 -3.42 16.91 7.82
N HIS A 61 -2.27 16.49 7.30
CA HIS A 61 -2.04 16.25 5.88
C HIS A 61 -1.81 14.76 5.58
N CYS A 62 -2.62 13.89 6.21
CA CYS A 62 -2.52 12.45 5.97
C CYS A 62 -2.92 12.11 4.52
N ASN A 63 -2.01 11.46 3.77
CA ASN A 63 -2.32 11.05 2.40
C ASN A 63 -3.51 10.09 2.32
N ASN A 64 -3.68 9.25 3.34
CA ASN A 64 -4.77 8.27 3.45
C ASN A 64 -6.02 8.86 4.12
N LEU A 65 -6.08 10.18 4.35
CA LEU A 65 -7.22 10.89 4.94
C LEU A 65 -7.72 10.31 6.27
N MET A 66 -6.85 9.69 7.08
CA MET A 66 -7.25 9.03 8.33
C MET A 66 -7.88 9.99 9.34
N SER A 67 -7.50 11.28 9.31
CA SER A 67 -8.09 12.32 10.15
C SER A 67 -9.52 12.70 9.76
N CYS A 68 -9.99 12.29 8.57
CA CYS A 68 -11.33 12.56 8.06
C CYS A 68 -12.36 11.48 8.46
N TYR A 69 -11.92 10.32 8.96
CA TYR A 69 -12.84 9.29 9.45
C TYR A 69 -13.42 9.67 10.81
N GLU A 70 -14.69 10.05 10.82
CA GLU A 70 -15.43 10.33 12.06
C GLU A 70 -15.67 9.07 12.88
N LYS A 71 -15.91 7.96 12.22
CA LYS A 71 -16.11 6.63 12.79
C LYS A 71 -15.09 5.68 12.17
N PRO A 72 -13.84 5.65 12.68
CA PRO A 72 -12.85 4.70 12.20
C PRO A 72 -13.32 3.25 12.43
N TYR A 73 -12.86 2.34 11.56
CA TYR A 73 -13.22 0.92 11.63
C TYR A 73 -12.04 0.01 11.30
N HIS A 74 -12.18 -1.26 11.64
CA HIS A 74 -11.29 -2.33 11.24
C HIS A 74 -11.94 -3.15 10.14
N VAL A 75 -11.20 -3.45 9.07
CA VAL A 75 -11.66 -4.42 8.06
C VAL A 75 -11.57 -5.82 8.68
N PRO A 76 -12.61 -6.66 8.66
CA PRO A 76 -12.51 -8.02 9.19
C PRO A 76 -11.36 -8.81 8.56
N ALA A 77 -10.59 -9.54 9.35
CA ALA A 77 -9.41 -10.27 8.85
C ALA A 77 -9.76 -11.29 7.76
N GLU A 78 -10.91 -11.95 7.88
CA GLU A 78 -11.42 -12.89 6.89
C GLU A 78 -11.63 -12.21 5.53
N ASP A 79 -12.14 -10.98 5.54
CA ASP A 79 -12.37 -10.20 4.33
C ASP A 79 -11.03 -9.81 3.68
N VAL A 80 -10.07 -9.33 4.48
CA VAL A 80 -8.72 -9.03 4.00
C VAL A 80 -8.07 -10.27 3.38
N ILE A 81 -8.10 -11.39 4.09
CA ILE A 81 -7.50 -12.66 3.63
C ILE A 81 -8.16 -13.11 2.32
N ARG A 82 -9.50 -13.16 2.29
CA ARG A 82 -10.25 -13.55 1.09
C ARG A 82 -9.91 -12.68 -0.12
N ASP A 83 -9.87 -11.35 0.05
CA ASP A 83 -9.65 -10.41 -1.05
C ASP A 83 -8.20 -10.47 -1.58
N VAL A 84 -7.22 -10.62 -0.69
CA VAL A 84 -5.81 -10.82 -1.07
C VAL A 84 -5.64 -12.16 -1.77
N GLU A 85 -6.20 -13.25 -1.24
CA GLU A 85 -6.15 -14.59 -1.87
C GLU A 85 -6.83 -14.58 -3.25
N ASN A 86 -7.98 -13.91 -3.38
CA ASN A 86 -8.66 -13.77 -4.67
C ASN A 86 -7.78 -13.09 -5.71
N LEU A 87 -7.02 -12.07 -5.32
CA LEU A 87 -6.05 -11.42 -6.19
C LEU A 87 -4.84 -12.31 -6.48
N LEU A 88 -4.24 -12.90 -5.43
CA LEU A 88 -3.02 -13.70 -5.54
C LEU A 88 -3.26 -15.04 -6.25
N SER A 89 -4.43 -15.68 -6.12
CA SER A 89 -4.75 -16.91 -6.86
C SER A 89 -4.59 -16.70 -8.37
N ARG A 90 -4.89 -15.51 -8.87
CA ARG A 90 -4.83 -15.11 -10.28
C ARG A 90 -3.57 -14.32 -10.65
N ALA A 91 -2.73 -13.94 -9.68
CA ALA A 91 -1.43 -13.32 -9.91
C ALA A 91 -0.34 -14.38 -10.13
N ASP A 92 0.73 -13.97 -10.80
CA ASP A 92 1.93 -14.82 -10.97
C ASP A 92 3.00 -14.50 -9.93
N PHE A 93 3.11 -13.23 -9.50
CA PHE A 93 4.07 -12.80 -8.49
C PHE A 93 3.72 -11.45 -7.88
N CYS A 94 3.91 -11.33 -6.58
CA CYS A 94 3.81 -10.08 -5.82
C CYS A 94 5.17 -9.84 -5.13
N VAL A 95 5.86 -8.77 -5.50
CA VAL A 95 7.17 -8.47 -4.92
C VAL A 95 6.99 -8.09 -3.46
N LYS A 96 6.00 -7.26 -3.16
CA LYS A 96 5.75 -6.78 -1.80
C LYS A 96 4.26 -6.78 -1.50
N LEU A 97 3.89 -7.41 -0.39
CA LEU A 97 2.59 -7.23 0.24
C LEU A 97 2.79 -6.32 1.45
N THR A 98 2.22 -5.13 1.41
CA THR A 98 2.35 -4.13 2.47
C THR A 98 1.08 -4.09 3.32
N LEU A 99 1.21 -4.40 4.59
CA LEU A 99 0.17 -4.25 5.59
C LEU A 99 0.23 -2.85 6.18
N LEU A 100 -0.81 -2.07 5.93
CA LEU A 100 -0.93 -0.66 6.27
C LEU A 100 -2.34 -0.38 6.80
N GLY A 101 -2.67 0.84 6.95
CA GLY A 101 -3.97 1.38 7.33
C GLY A 101 -3.74 2.77 7.90
N GLY A 102 -4.46 3.13 8.97
CA GLY A 102 -4.06 4.24 9.82
C GLY A 102 -2.75 3.91 10.53
N GLU A 103 -2.82 2.95 11.46
CA GLU A 103 -1.64 2.34 12.10
C GLU A 103 -1.86 0.82 12.17
N PRO A 104 -1.07 0.00 11.48
CA PRO A 104 -1.31 -1.44 11.43
C PRO A 104 -1.18 -2.13 12.78
N PHE A 105 -0.35 -1.63 13.70
CA PHE A 105 -0.15 -2.24 15.01
C PHE A 105 -1.27 -1.94 16.02
N VAL A 106 -2.28 -1.13 15.68
CA VAL A 106 -3.53 -1.05 16.46
C VAL A 106 -4.61 -2.00 15.92
N TYR A 107 -4.35 -2.69 14.81
CA TYR A 107 -5.32 -3.63 14.23
C TYR A 107 -5.36 -4.93 15.04
N PRO A 108 -6.50 -5.26 15.69
CA PRO A 108 -6.54 -6.35 16.68
C PRO A 108 -6.35 -7.75 16.07
N GLU A 109 -6.68 -7.93 14.78
CA GLU A 109 -6.57 -9.21 14.09
C GLU A 109 -5.30 -9.32 13.23
N LEU A 110 -4.28 -8.47 13.47
CA LEU A 110 -3.06 -8.45 12.64
C LEU A 110 -2.38 -9.83 12.59
N ALA A 111 -2.27 -10.51 13.72
CA ALA A 111 -1.67 -11.84 13.81
C ALA A 111 -2.33 -12.86 12.87
N LYS A 112 -3.66 -12.78 12.68
CA LYS A 112 -4.42 -13.65 11.78
C LYS A 112 -4.05 -13.41 10.32
N VAL A 113 -3.96 -12.13 9.92
CA VAL A 113 -3.55 -11.74 8.56
C VAL A 113 -2.09 -12.13 8.30
N VAL A 114 -1.19 -11.91 9.28
CA VAL A 114 0.22 -12.33 9.16
C VAL A 114 0.33 -13.83 8.97
N LYS A 115 -0.36 -14.63 9.78
CA LYS A 115 -0.36 -16.11 9.65
C LYS A 115 -0.81 -16.57 8.27
N ALA A 116 -1.78 -15.90 7.65
CA ALA A 116 -2.25 -16.26 6.31
C ALA A 116 -1.18 -16.02 5.23
N PHE A 117 -0.35 -14.97 5.36
CA PHE A 117 0.55 -14.55 4.29
C PHE A 117 2.05 -14.70 4.57
N GLN A 118 2.46 -15.04 5.79
CA GLN A 118 3.86 -15.08 6.22
C GLN A 118 4.78 -15.92 5.32
N ASN A 119 4.27 -16.99 4.71
CA ASN A 119 5.03 -17.90 3.85
C ASN A 119 4.37 -18.15 2.49
N HIS A 120 3.50 -17.23 2.04
CA HIS A 120 2.77 -17.38 0.79
C HIS A 120 3.73 -17.40 -0.42
N ASP A 121 3.62 -18.42 -1.29
CA ASP A 121 4.58 -18.70 -2.38
C ASP A 121 4.73 -17.57 -3.39
N LYS A 122 3.67 -16.83 -3.62
CA LYS A 122 3.64 -15.73 -4.60
C LYS A 122 4.08 -14.40 -4.03
N ILE A 123 4.24 -14.27 -2.70
CA ILE A 123 4.72 -13.06 -2.03
C ILE A 123 6.22 -13.20 -1.78
N TYR A 124 7.00 -12.21 -2.21
CA TYR A 124 8.43 -12.20 -1.93
C TYR A 124 8.75 -11.54 -0.58
N CYS A 125 8.12 -10.42 -0.26
CA CYS A 125 8.38 -9.65 0.97
C CYS A 125 7.06 -9.26 1.64
N LEU A 126 6.93 -9.56 2.93
CA LEU A 126 5.83 -9.05 3.76
C LEU A 126 6.31 -7.79 4.47
N THR A 127 5.64 -6.67 4.23
CA THR A 127 6.06 -5.35 4.72
C THR A 127 5.00 -4.76 5.64
N PHE A 128 5.44 -4.09 6.69
CA PHE A 128 4.60 -3.31 7.62
C PHE A 128 5.07 -1.87 7.59
N VAL A 129 4.16 -0.92 7.42
CA VAL A 129 4.48 0.51 7.49
C VAL A 129 3.78 1.09 8.71
N THR A 130 4.57 1.55 9.66
CA THR A 130 4.09 2.04 10.97
C THR A 130 4.58 3.47 11.24
N ASN A 131 3.81 4.21 12.01
CA ASN A 131 4.23 5.50 12.53
C ASN A 131 5.10 5.37 13.80
N GLY A 132 5.34 4.15 14.29
CA GLY A 132 6.22 3.87 15.44
C GLY A 132 5.70 4.33 16.79
N THR A 133 4.41 4.59 16.96
CA THR A 133 3.83 4.94 18.27
C THR A 133 3.47 3.72 19.11
N VAL A 134 3.27 2.58 18.46
CA VAL A 134 2.86 1.32 19.08
C VAL A 134 4.00 0.31 18.98
N ILE A 135 4.35 -0.31 20.09
CA ILE A 135 5.25 -1.47 20.12
C ILE A 135 4.39 -2.73 20.12
N PRO A 136 4.50 -3.59 19.11
CA PRO A 136 3.83 -4.89 19.11
C PRO A 136 4.34 -5.78 20.26
N ASN A 137 3.51 -6.70 20.72
CA ASN A 137 3.95 -7.68 21.72
C ASN A 137 4.94 -8.69 21.09
N ASP A 138 5.65 -9.42 21.95
CA ASP A 138 6.67 -10.39 21.53
C ASP A 138 6.11 -11.48 20.62
N GLU A 139 4.89 -11.98 20.90
CA GLU A 139 4.25 -13.02 20.10
C GLU A 139 4.03 -12.57 18.64
N LEU A 140 3.52 -11.34 18.45
CA LEU A 140 3.33 -10.78 17.12
C LEU A 140 4.68 -10.53 16.42
N MET A 141 5.68 -10.04 17.16
CA MET A 141 7.01 -9.81 16.59
C MET A 141 7.70 -11.12 16.18
N ASP A 142 7.55 -12.20 16.95
CA ASP A 142 8.05 -13.52 16.59
C ASP A 142 7.36 -14.09 15.34
N LEU A 143 6.05 -13.87 15.23
CA LEU A 143 5.29 -14.25 14.06
C LEU A 143 5.75 -13.47 12.80
N ILE A 144 6.00 -12.17 12.94
CA ILE A 144 6.54 -11.34 11.85
C ILE A 144 7.96 -11.82 11.48
N ALA A 145 8.81 -12.10 12.47
CA ALA A 145 10.18 -12.57 12.23
C ALA A 145 10.22 -13.91 11.48
N ALA A 146 9.24 -14.79 11.74
CA ALA A 146 9.09 -16.07 11.04
C ALA A 146 8.61 -15.96 9.59
N SER A 147 8.19 -14.76 9.16
CA SER A 147 7.68 -14.52 7.81
C SER A 147 8.81 -14.52 6.76
N LYS A 148 8.44 -14.79 5.50
CA LYS A 148 9.38 -14.74 4.38
C LYS A 148 9.80 -13.28 4.09
N ASN A 149 11.10 -12.98 4.26
CA ASN A 149 11.69 -11.65 4.05
C ASN A 149 10.88 -10.52 4.71
N PRO A 150 10.67 -10.55 6.05
CA PRO A 150 9.85 -9.54 6.73
C PRO A 150 10.56 -8.19 6.72
N LYS A 151 9.78 -7.13 6.54
CA LYS A 151 10.27 -5.74 6.56
C LYS A 151 9.34 -4.86 7.38
N ILE A 152 9.89 -4.08 8.30
CA ILE A 152 9.17 -3.01 8.99
C ILE A 152 9.77 -1.67 8.56
N VAL A 153 8.91 -0.78 8.05
CA VAL A 153 9.26 0.61 7.73
C VAL A 153 8.67 1.49 8.81
N ILE A 154 9.51 2.18 9.56
CA ILE A 154 9.11 3.10 10.62
C ILE A 154 9.19 4.52 10.09
N SER A 155 8.05 5.21 10.01
CA SER A 155 7.98 6.61 9.63
C SER A 155 8.30 7.49 10.84
N ASP A 156 9.53 7.99 10.91
CA ASP A 156 9.99 8.85 12.01
C ASP A 156 9.68 10.33 11.68
N TYR A 157 8.72 10.90 12.39
CA TYR A 157 8.31 12.30 12.26
C TYR A 157 8.90 13.20 13.38
N GLY A 158 9.72 12.63 14.26
CA GLY A 158 10.29 13.34 15.40
C GLY A 158 9.30 13.67 16.52
N LEU A 159 8.15 13.00 16.56
CA LEU A 159 7.13 13.24 17.58
C LEU A 159 7.50 12.52 18.89
N LYS A 160 7.29 13.20 20.03
CA LYS A 160 7.60 12.64 21.37
C LYS A 160 6.85 11.33 21.68
N VAL A 161 5.69 11.11 21.07
CA VAL A 161 4.87 9.90 21.26
C VAL A 161 5.39 8.68 20.51
N GLN A 162 6.31 8.88 19.57
CA GLN A 162 6.88 7.77 18.79
C GLN A 162 7.97 7.06 19.61
N LYS A 163 7.98 5.74 19.46
CA LYS A 163 8.94 4.81 20.10
C LYS A 163 9.91 4.24 19.07
N VAL A 164 10.38 5.11 18.15
CA VAL A 164 11.15 4.70 16.96
C VAL A 164 12.40 3.89 17.32
N LYS A 165 13.16 4.34 18.32
CA LYS A 165 14.40 3.66 18.76
C LYS A 165 14.09 2.29 19.34
N GLU A 166 13.11 2.21 20.25
CA GLU A 166 12.68 0.97 20.90
C GLU A 166 12.22 -0.06 19.88
N LEU A 167 11.35 0.35 18.92
CA LEU A 167 10.88 -0.54 17.87
C LEU A 167 12.02 -0.99 16.93
N ALA A 168 12.94 -0.12 16.58
CA ALA A 168 14.09 -0.46 15.75
C ALA A 168 15.03 -1.45 16.43
N GLU A 169 15.24 -1.32 17.76
CA GLU A 169 16.02 -2.26 18.57
C GLU A 169 15.32 -3.62 18.65
N LEU A 170 14.00 -3.64 18.86
CA LEU A 170 13.21 -4.85 18.86
C LEU A 170 13.28 -5.57 17.50
N CYS A 171 13.16 -4.84 16.39
CA CYS A 171 13.33 -5.42 15.04
C CYS A 171 14.71 -6.06 14.89
N ARG A 172 15.76 -5.39 15.34
CA ARG A 172 17.14 -5.92 15.28
C ARG A 172 17.30 -7.17 16.11
N ALA A 173 16.77 -7.18 17.34
CA ALA A 173 16.81 -8.34 18.24
C ALA A 173 16.09 -9.56 17.64
N LYS A 174 15.01 -9.34 16.91
CA LYS A 174 14.21 -10.41 16.25
C LYS A 174 14.69 -10.72 14.82
N GLY A 175 15.75 -10.09 14.30
CA GLY A 175 16.27 -10.32 12.95
C GLY A 175 15.35 -9.84 11.82
N ILE A 176 14.44 -8.89 12.12
CA ILE A 176 13.54 -8.28 11.14
C ILE A 176 14.25 -7.12 10.44
N HIS A 177 14.18 -7.06 9.11
CA HIS A 177 14.71 -5.91 8.38
C HIS A 177 13.92 -4.65 8.72
N CYS A 178 14.59 -3.66 9.30
CA CYS A 178 14.00 -2.40 9.70
C CYS A 178 14.56 -1.25 8.85
N GLU A 179 13.66 -0.45 8.28
CA GLU A 179 14.00 0.77 7.57
C GLU A 179 13.43 1.99 8.33
N LEU A 180 14.30 2.95 8.63
CA LEU A 180 13.90 4.20 9.27
C LEU A 180 13.72 5.29 8.22
N GLY A 181 12.47 5.66 7.98
CA GLY A 181 12.10 6.77 7.11
C GLY A 181 12.02 8.07 7.90
N LYS A 182 13.16 8.77 8.07
CA LYS A 182 13.13 10.12 8.65
C LYS A 182 12.41 11.06 7.71
N ALA A 183 11.25 11.56 8.12
CA ALA A 183 10.44 12.48 7.36
C ALA A 183 10.22 13.76 8.17
N THR A 184 10.99 14.80 7.86
CA THR A 184 10.78 16.14 8.42
C THR A 184 9.77 16.95 7.61
N SER A 185 9.54 16.56 6.36
CA SER A 185 8.61 17.22 5.47
C SER A 185 7.91 16.23 4.54
N TRP A 186 6.71 16.61 4.12
CA TRP A 186 5.95 15.93 3.07
C TRP A 186 5.71 16.87 1.89
N VAL A 187 5.37 16.30 0.74
CA VAL A 187 4.68 17.03 -0.31
C VAL A 187 3.20 17.04 0.06
N ASP A 188 2.60 18.23 0.08
CA ASP A 188 1.18 18.41 0.42
C ASP A 188 0.30 17.58 -0.52
N PRO A 189 -0.48 16.61 -0.01
CA PRO A 189 -1.40 15.86 -0.84
C PRO A 189 -2.71 16.62 -1.12
N GLY A 190 -2.92 17.78 -0.50
CA GLY A 190 -4.14 18.57 -0.59
C GLY A 190 -5.30 18.06 0.26
N GLY A 191 -6.41 18.75 0.17
CA GLY A 191 -7.68 18.43 0.84
C GLY A 191 -8.55 17.44 0.07
N THR A 192 -9.86 17.49 0.28
CA THR A 192 -10.85 16.58 -0.32
C THR A 192 -11.69 17.23 -1.43
N GLU A 193 -11.35 18.46 -1.84
CA GLU A 193 -12.07 19.22 -2.85
C GLU A 193 -11.68 18.75 -4.26
N ASN A 194 -12.65 18.70 -5.16
CA ASN A 194 -12.40 18.45 -6.58
C ASN A 194 -11.87 19.73 -7.25
N ARG A 195 -10.71 19.64 -7.93
CA ARG A 195 -10.04 20.76 -8.64
C ARG A 195 -10.53 20.96 -10.08
N GLY A 196 -11.39 20.10 -10.60
CA GLY A 196 -11.92 20.20 -11.95
C GLY A 196 -10.87 20.12 -13.05
N LYS A 197 -9.79 19.36 -12.84
CA LYS A 197 -8.70 19.17 -13.81
C LYS A 197 -9.20 18.41 -15.04
N ASP A 198 -8.72 18.78 -16.22
CA ASP A 198 -9.03 18.06 -17.46
C ASP A 198 -8.22 16.75 -17.58
N ILE A 199 -8.67 15.85 -18.46
CA ILE A 199 -8.02 14.53 -18.66
C ILE A 199 -6.52 14.66 -19.02
N PRO A 200 -6.07 15.54 -19.89
CA PRO A 200 -4.64 15.75 -20.17
C PRO A 200 -3.82 16.08 -18.92
N GLN A 201 -4.34 16.95 -18.05
CA GLN A 201 -3.68 17.30 -16.78
C GLN A 201 -3.66 16.12 -15.81
N LEU A 202 -4.78 15.41 -15.65
CA LEU A 202 -4.84 14.19 -14.84
C LEU A 202 -3.84 13.14 -15.32
N ALA A 203 -3.75 12.92 -16.63
CA ALA A 203 -2.82 11.96 -17.20
C ALA A 203 -1.35 12.37 -16.98
N LYS A 204 -1.02 13.65 -17.11
CA LYS A 204 0.33 14.18 -16.81
C LYS A 204 0.71 13.93 -15.35
N GLU A 205 -0.17 14.30 -14.41
CA GLU A 205 0.07 14.14 -12.97
C GLU A 205 0.16 12.67 -12.55
N TYR A 206 -0.77 11.84 -13.02
CA TYR A 206 -0.78 10.40 -12.76
C TYR A 206 0.50 9.71 -13.26
N ASN A 207 0.96 10.06 -14.46
CA ASN A 207 2.19 9.48 -15.02
C ASN A 207 3.46 9.93 -14.28
N ALA A 208 3.46 11.11 -13.67
CA ALA A 208 4.57 11.60 -12.86
C ALA A 208 4.55 11.07 -11.43
N CYS A 209 3.41 10.57 -10.94
CA CYS A 209 3.22 10.16 -9.56
C CYS A 209 3.96 8.87 -9.22
N PHE A 210 4.71 8.87 -8.11
CA PHE A 210 5.37 7.67 -7.59
C PHE A 210 4.36 6.59 -7.20
N SER A 211 3.35 6.94 -6.40
CA SER A 211 2.35 5.98 -5.91
C SER A 211 1.61 5.28 -7.06
N ALA A 212 1.24 6.01 -8.11
CA ALA A 212 0.58 5.45 -9.29
C ALA A 212 1.41 4.38 -10.02
N ARG A 213 2.73 4.41 -9.87
CA ARG A 213 3.65 3.46 -10.51
C ARG A 213 3.98 2.26 -9.65
N TYR A 214 4.03 2.42 -8.32
CA TYR A 214 4.55 1.39 -7.42
C TYR A 214 3.48 0.73 -6.57
N CYS A 215 2.43 1.43 -6.19
CA CYS A 215 1.46 0.95 -5.24
C CYS A 215 0.09 0.69 -5.89
N ARG A 216 -0.58 -0.34 -5.41
CA ARG A 216 -2.02 -0.53 -5.59
C ARG A 216 -2.60 -0.80 -4.22
N THR A 217 -3.63 -0.05 -3.87
CA THR A 217 -4.20 -0.11 -2.52
C THR A 217 -5.46 -0.94 -2.53
N MET A 218 -5.54 -1.89 -1.62
CA MET A 218 -6.70 -2.74 -1.42
C MET A 218 -7.45 -2.27 -0.17
N LEU A 219 -8.75 -2.05 -0.34
CA LEU A 219 -9.67 -1.72 0.76
C LEU A 219 -11.06 -2.24 0.39
N ASN A 220 -11.73 -2.91 1.35
CA ASN A 220 -13.13 -3.34 1.23
C ASN A 220 -13.47 -4.07 -0.09
N GLY A 221 -12.62 -5.04 -0.50
CA GLY A 221 -12.84 -5.87 -1.68
C GLY A 221 -12.54 -5.21 -3.02
N LYS A 222 -11.95 -4.03 -3.01
CA LYS A 222 -11.54 -3.31 -4.23
C LYS A 222 -10.06 -3.02 -4.24
N LEU A 223 -9.47 -3.04 -5.43
CA LEU A 223 -8.10 -2.60 -5.69
C LEU A 223 -8.15 -1.21 -6.32
N TYR A 224 -7.48 -0.25 -5.72
CA TYR A 224 -7.48 1.15 -6.13
C TYR A 224 -6.16 1.57 -6.77
N THR A 225 -6.21 2.65 -7.54
CA THR A 225 -5.03 3.25 -8.20
C THR A 225 -3.98 3.74 -7.22
N CYS A 226 -4.38 4.18 -6.02
CA CYS A 226 -3.50 4.59 -4.91
C CYS A 226 -4.28 4.64 -3.59
N ALA A 227 -3.58 4.81 -2.47
CA ALA A 227 -4.19 4.91 -1.14
C ALA A 227 -5.18 6.09 -1.02
N ARG A 228 -4.84 7.23 -1.63
CA ARG A 228 -5.73 8.38 -1.62
C ARG A 228 -7.06 8.09 -2.35
N ALA A 229 -7.02 7.41 -3.50
CA ALA A 229 -8.22 6.97 -4.20
C ALA A 229 -9.09 6.04 -3.33
N ALA A 230 -8.46 5.10 -2.62
CA ALA A 230 -9.17 4.22 -1.70
C ALA A 230 -9.93 5.00 -0.62
N SER A 231 -9.24 5.92 0.08
CA SER A 231 -9.86 6.72 1.15
C SER A 231 -10.92 7.69 0.64
N LEU A 232 -10.69 8.35 -0.53
CA LEU A 232 -11.69 9.27 -1.12
C LEU A 232 -12.99 8.55 -1.47
N VAL A 233 -12.88 7.32 -2.00
CA VAL A 233 -14.06 6.51 -2.33
C VAL A 233 -14.75 6.01 -1.06
N ASP A 234 -14.00 5.52 -0.09
CA ASP A 234 -14.52 4.97 1.16
C ASP A 234 -15.23 6.05 2.01
N LEU A 235 -14.71 7.29 1.98
CA LEU A 235 -15.31 8.46 2.61
C LEU A 235 -16.43 9.10 1.80
N GLY A 236 -16.72 8.63 0.59
CA GLY A 236 -17.82 9.12 -0.25
C GLY A 236 -17.55 10.44 -1.00
N PHE A 237 -16.28 10.88 -1.10
CA PHE A 237 -15.92 12.08 -1.87
C PHE A 237 -15.93 11.86 -3.39
N MET A 238 -15.79 10.61 -3.85
CA MET A 238 -15.85 10.23 -5.27
C MET A 238 -16.42 8.82 -5.46
N ASP A 239 -16.94 8.52 -6.66
CA ASP A 239 -17.60 7.24 -6.94
C ASP A 239 -16.62 6.05 -7.21
N GLY A 240 -15.39 6.36 -7.57
CA GLY A 240 -14.32 5.38 -7.78
C GLY A 240 -14.45 4.46 -8.99
N LYS A 241 -15.39 4.69 -9.91
CA LYS A 241 -15.63 3.80 -11.06
C LYS A 241 -14.41 3.64 -11.95
N HIS A 242 -13.66 4.73 -12.15
CA HIS A 242 -12.43 4.71 -12.94
C HIS A 242 -11.21 4.27 -12.13
N ASP A 243 -11.19 4.56 -10.85
CA ASP A 243 -10.06 4.39 -9.95
C ASP A 243 -10.03 3.07 -9.20
N SER A 244 -11.02 2.20 -9.39
CA SER A 244 -11.10 0.92 -8.67
C SER A 244 -11.39 -0.27 -9.56
N PHE A 245 -10.93 -1.43 -9.10
CA PHE A 245 -11.24 -2.74 -9.65
C PHE A 245 -11.86 -3.60 -8.54
N ASP A 246 -13.10 -4.04 -8.75
CA ASP A 246 -13.83 -4.88 -7.80
C ASP A 246 -13.28 -6.32 -7.85
N LEU A 247 -12.70 -6.78 -6.75
CA LEU A 247 -12.11 -8.11 -6.62
C LEU A 247 -13.17 -9.20 -6.38
N ARG A 248 -14.34 -8.83 -5.87
CA ARG A 248 -15.41 -9.76 -5.47
C ARG A 248 -16.42 -10.01 -6.58
N LYS A 249 -16.41 -9.18 -7.65
CA LYS A 249 -17.28 -9.39 -8.81
C LYS A 249 -16.97 -10.74 -9.47
N GLU A 250 -17.98 -11.53 -9.71
CA GLU A 250 -17.86 -12.81 -10.43
C GLU A 250 -17.32 -12.63 -11.85
N ARG A 251 -16.27 -13.35 -12.17
CA ARG A 251 -15.58 -13.37 -13.48
C ARG A 251 -14.87 -14.69 -13.66
N THR A 252 -14.75 -15.14 -14.90
CA THR A 252 -13.78 -16.18 -15.25
C THR A 252 -12.36 -15.67 -15.02
N ASP A 253 -11.39 -16.55 -14.76
CA ASP A 253 -9.98 -16.17 -14.57
C ASP A 253 -9.42 -15.41 -15.78
N ARG A 254 -9.87 -15.74 -16.98
CA ARG A 254 -9.47 -15.05 -18.22
C ARG A 254 -9.97 -13.61 -18.25
N GLU A 255 -11.24 -13.38 -17.92
CA GLU A 255 -11.85 -12.05 -17.83
C GLU A 255 -11.21 -11.23 -16.74
N PHE A 256 -11.06 -11.81 -15.54
CA PHE A 256 -10.41 -11.16 -14.41
C PHE A 256 -9.00 -10.65 -14.77
N ARG A 257 -8.15 -11.53 -15.32
CA ARG A 257 -6.78 -11.16 -15.73
C ARG A 257 -6.78 -10.08 -16.83
N LYS A 258 -7.66 -10.18 -17.81
CA LYS A 258 -7.78 -9.20 -18.91
C LYS A 258 -8.21 -7.83 -18.39
N GLU A 259 -9.27 -7.77 -17.59
CA GLU A 259 -9.81 -6.52 -17.04
C GLU A 259 -8.84 -5.89 -16.05
N LEU A 260 -8.26 -6.69 -15.17
CA LEU A 260 -7.28 -6.21 -14.20
C LEU A 260 -6.02 -5.66 -14.88
N ARG A 261 -5.53 -6.33 -15.94
CA ARG A 261 -4.41 -5.80 -16.72
C ARG A 261 -4.75 -4.46 -17.38
N LYS A 262 -5.99 -4.29 -17.86
CA LYS A 262 -6.47 -3.00 -18.35
C LYS A 262 -6.47 -1.94 -17.25
N PHE A 263 -6.97 -2.28 -16.07
CA PHE A 263 -6.95 -1.39 -14.90
C PHE A 263 -5.51 -0.99 -14.48
N LEU A 264 -4.57 -1.94 -14.47
CA LEU A 264 -3.17 -1.65 -14.13
C LEU A 264 -2.46 -0.72 -15.14
N THR A 265 -3.04 -0.53 -16.31
CA THR A 265 -2.44 0.26 -17.41
C THR A 265 -3.27 1.49 -17.79
N ILE A 266 -4.23 1.90 -16.95
CA ILE A 266 -4.98 3.13 -17.18
C ILE A 266 -4.04 4.34 -17.28
N GLU A 267 -4.46 5.34 -18.03
CA GLU A 267 -3.59 6.49 -18.36
C GLU A 267 -3.73 7.65 -17.38
N TYR A 268 -4.85 7.72 -16.66
CA TYR A 268 -5.11 8.73 -15.64
C TYR A 268 -5.94 8.14 -14.50
N ALA A 269 -6.09 8.88 -13.42
CA ALA A 269 -6.92 8.54 -12.27
C ALA A 269 -7.75 9.76 -11.87
N ASP A 270 -9.06 9.56 -11.60
CA ASP A 270 -9.95 10.63 -11.18
C ASP A 270 -9.57 11.19 -9.81
N ALA A 271 -8.98 10.36 -8.95
CA ALA A 271 -8.44 10.78 -7.66
C ALA A 271 -7.37 11.88 -7.75
N CYS A 272 -6.71 12.05 -8.91
CA CYS A 272 -5.79 13.16 -9.13
C CYS A 272 -6.48 14.53 -9.14
N ASN A 273 -7.82 14.59 -9.35
CA ASN A 273 -8.60 15.81 -9.15
C ASN A 273 -8.63 16.29 -7.70
N TYR A 274 -8.37 15.40 -6.75
CA TYR A 274 -8.38 15.65 -5.31
C TYR A 274 -6.97 15.66 -4.70
N CYS A 275 -5.92 15.73 -5.55
CA CYS A 275 -4.54 15.59 -5.14
C CYS A 275 -3.69 16.78 -5.61
N ASP A 276 -2.88 17.33 -4.70
CA ASP A 276 -1.99 18.47 -4.96
C ASP A 276 -0.51 18.09 -5.02
N HIS A 277 -0.19 16.79 -5.02
CA HIS A 277 1.19 16.29 -5.08
C HIS A 277 1.99 16.84 -6.27
N ALA A 278 1.33 17.13 -7.38
CA ALA A 278 1.97 17.72 -8.58
C ALA A 278 2.47 19.15 -8.36
N LEU A 279 1.91 19.87 -7.39
CA LEU A 279 2.33 21.24 -7.04
C LEU A 279 3.65 21.26 -6.27
N LYS A 280 4.09 20.10 -5.74
CA LYS A 280 5.33 19.94 -4.97
C LYS A 280 5.47 20.91 -3.79
N LYS A 281 4.35 21.38 -3.23
CA LYS A 281 4.35 22.22 -2.04
C LYS A 281 4.84 21.39 -0.87
N VAL A 282 5.86 21.88 -0.16
CA VAL A 282 6.46 21.22 0.99
C VAL A 282 5.75 21.69 2.26
N ILE A 283 5.40 20.74 3.13
CA ILE A 283 4.75 20.95 4.43
C ILE A 283 5.46 20.14 5.51
N PRO A 284 5.32 20.49 6.81
CA PRO A 284 5.84 19.68 7.92
C PRO A 284 5.23 18.27 7.89
N ALA A 285 6.06 17.24 8.09
CA ALA A 285 5.57 15.88 8.22
C ALA A 285 4.98 15.62 9.61
N GLY A 286 3.89 14.85 9.66
CA GLY A 286 3.33 14.42 10.93
C GLY A 286 2.70 15.51 11.80
N GLU A 287 2.40 16.69 11.25
CA GLU A 287 1.69 17.75 11.96
C GLU A 287 0.36 17.24 12.52
N GLN A 288 0.17 17.37 13.83
CA GLN A 288 -1.00 16.82 14.51
C GLN A 288 -2.12 17.82 14.60
N LEU A 289 -3.33 17.40 14.22
CA LEU A 289 -4.55 18.17 14.50
C LEU A 289 -4.83 18.18 16.01
N GLU A 290 -5.26 19.32 16.50
CA GLU A 290 -5.77 19.44 17.87
C GLU A 290 -6.92 18.45 18.11
N LYS A 291 -7.00 17.89 19.31
CA LYS A 291 -8.15 17.07 19.70
C LYS A 291 -9.39 17.97 19.68
N LYS A 292 -10.39 17.62 18.88
CA LYS A 292 -11.71 18.21 19.09
C LYS A 292 -12.14 17.89 20.53
N GLN A 293 -12.32 18.93 21.33
CA GLN A 293 -12.88 18.81 22.68
C GLN A 293 -14.28 18.23 22.64
#